data_0fcd47b8e25757d420c5a1a000ff4f7e
#
_entry.id   0fcd47b8e25757d420c5a1a000ff4f7e
#
_cell.length_a   1.000
_cell.length_b   1.000
_cell.length_c   1.000
_cell.angle_alpha   90.00
_cell.angle_beta   90.00
_cell.angle_gamma   90.00
#
_symmetry.space_group_name_H-M   'P 1'
#
loop_
_entity.id
_entity.type
_entity.pdbx_description
1 polymer ?
#
loop_
_entity_poly.entity_id
_entity_poly.type
_entity_poly.pdbx_seq_one_letter_code
_entity_poly.pdbx_strand_id
1 'polypeptide(L)'
;MQITTLFTSKRILNLFATVFIIALLIAPTFSHVAQAATAKEIDVSVDVALDRFKNDVKGASEFLANAKGVLVIPNVIRVGFGLGGEYGEGALIVGGKTVDYYNTVAGSFGFQIGVQSKNIIIIFMEETALTKFRDSLGWRAGVDGSVALIDQGAGSSVDTDNLQHPIVGFIFGLKGLMVNLSLEGSKFTKLIK
;
A
#
# COMPACT_ATOMS: atom_id res chain seq x y z
N MET A 1 -13.61 7.64 57.76
CA MET A 1 -14.52 7.79 56.61
C MET A 1 -13.77 7.62 55.28
N GLN A 2 -12.92 6.56 55.14
CA GLN A 2 -12.12 6.35 53.89
C GLN A 2 -12.20 4.90 53.32
N ILE A 3 -12.97 4.01 53.91
CA ILE A 3 -13.00 2.60 53.48
C ILE A 3 -14.08 2.34 52.40
N THR A 4 -15.12 3.17 52.33
CA THR A 4 -16.25 3.00 51.41
C THR A 4 -15.93 3.33 49.95
N THR A 5 -14.98 4.20 49.67
CA THR A 5 -14.62 4.65 48.31
C THR A 5 -13.77 3.61 47.57
N LEU A 6 -12.96 2.82 48.25
CA LEU A 6 -12.13 1.77 47.64
C LEU A 6 -12.91 0.55 47.15
N PHE A 7 -14.01 0.23 47.84
CA PHE A 7 -14.87 -0.89 47.46
C PHE A 7 -15.74 -0.60 46.25
N THR A 8 -16.14 0.66 46.04
CA THR A 8 -16.93 1.10 44.87
C THR A 8 -16.07 1.07 43.61
N SER A 9 -14.81 1.51 43.68
CA SER A 9 -13.88 1.53 42.57
C SER A 9 -13.58 0.15 41.99
N LYS A 10 -13.33 -0.85 42.87
CA LYS A 10 -13.08 -2.26 42.44
C LYS A 10 -14.31 -2.90 41.77
N ARG A 11 -15.50 -2.62 42.28
CA ARG A 11 -16.75 -3.14 41.68
C ARG A 11 -17.02 -2.54 40.31
N ILE A 12 -16.78 -1.25 40.15
CA ILE A 12 -16.90 -0.55 38.83
C ILE A 12 -15.88 -1.10 37.84
N LEU A 13 -14.62 -1.25 38.24
CA LEU A 13 -13.58 -1.82 37.42
C LEU A 13 -13.90 -3.24 36.95
N ASN A 14 -14.38 -4.09 37.87
CA ASN A 14 -14.78 -5.45 37.52
C ASN A 14 -16.00 -5.48 36.61
N LEU A 15 -16.96 -4.57 36.77
CA LEU A 15 -18.11 -4.44 35.87
C LEU A 15 -17.70 -4.07 34.47
N PHE A 16 -16.78 -3.11 34.32
CA PHE A 16 -16.23 -2.74 33.00
C PHE A 16 -15.43 -3.88 32.35
N ALA A 17 -14.63 -4.60 33.15
CA ALA A 17 -13.90 -5.77 32.67
C ALA A 17 -14.85 -6.88 32.20
N THR A 18 -15.93 -7.15 32.95
CA THR A 18 -16.92 -8.17 32.60
C THR A 18 -17.70 -7.78 31.34
N VAL A 19 -18.13 -6.51 31.22
CA VAL A 19 -18.81 -6.01 30.01
C VAL A 19 -17.90 -6.06 28.80
N PHE A 20 -16.61 -5.73 28.95
CA PHE A 20 -15.63 -5.82 27.88
C PHE A 20 -15.39 -7.26 27.41
N ILE A 21 -15.29 -8.21 28.34
CA ILE A 21 -15.16 -9.65 28.05
C ILE A 21 -16.41 -10.19 27.35
N ILE A 22 -17.61 -9.80 27.81
CA ILE A 22 -18.88 -10.20 27.18
C ILE A 22 -18.98 -9.60 25.76
N ALA A 23 -18.60 -8.34 25.57
CA ALA A 23 -18.57 -7.71 24.26
C ALA A 23 -17.58 -8.41 23.28
N LEU A 24 -16.44 -8.91 23.80
CA LEU A 24 -15.48 -9.68 23.02
C LEU A 24 -16.00 -11.06 22.61
N LEU A 25 -16.84 -11.69 23.48
CA LEU A 25 -17.44 -13.00 23.23
C LEU A 25 -18.68 -12.94 22.32
N ILE A 26 -19.35 -11.78 22.25
CA ILE A 26 -20.52 -11.53 21.39
C ILE A 26 -20.09 -10.89 20.05
N ALA A 27 -18.80 -10.56 19.88
CA ALA A 27 -18.29 -10.10 18.59
C ALA A 27 -18.68 -11.16 17.54
N PRO A 28 -19.60 -10.85 16.59
CA PRO A 28 -20.03 -11.83 15.61
C PRO A 28 -18.80 -12.28 14.87
N THR A 29 -18.55 -13.58 14.84
CA THR A 29 -17.56 -14.20 13.96
C THR A 29 -18.05 -14.05 12.53
N PHE A 30 -18.11 -12.81 12.02
CA PHE A 30 -18.11 -12.59 10.60
C PHE A 30 -16.74 -13.04 10.10
N SER A 31 -16.61 -14.35 9.91
CA SER A 31 -15.55 -14.89 9.07
C SER A 31 -15.84 -14.44 7.65
N HIS A 32 -15.63 -13.14 7.38
CA HIS A 32 -15.35 -12.72 6.03
C HIS A 32 -14.04 -13.41 5.69
N VAL A 33 -14.14 -14.53 5.02
CA VAL A 33 -12.99 -15.11 4.32
C VAL A 33 -12.49 -13.95 3.47
N ALA A 34 -11.35 -13.37 3.86
CA ALA A 34 -10.66 -12.39 3.04
C ALA A 34 -10.23 -13.17 1.79
N GLN A 35 -11.10 -13.19 0.79
CA GLN A 35 -10.82 -13.84 -0.47
C GLN A 35 -9.85 -12.93 -1.21
N ALA A 36 -8.66 -13.44 -1.50
CA ALA A 36 -7.72 -12.75 -2.36
C ALA A 36 -8.41 -12.43 -3.69
N ALA A 37 -8.22 -11.21 -4.21
CA ALA A 37 -8.83 -10.80 -5.46
C ALA A 37 -8.46 -11.76 -6.60
N THR A 38 -9.39 -12.05 -7.48
CA THR A 38 -9.11 -12.84 -8.68
C THR A 38 -8.20 -12.07 -9.65
N ALA A 39 -7.50 -12.77 -10.55
CA ALA A 39 -6.71 -12.14 -11.60
C ALA A 39 -7.51 -11.08 -12.37
N LYS A 40 -8.75 -11.39 -12.73
CA LYS A 40 -9.65 -10.47 -13.47
C LYS A 40 -9.99 -9.21 -12.67
N GLU A 41 -10.26 -9.33 -11.38
CA GLU A 41 -10.55 -8.18 -10.50
C GLU A 41 -9.32 -7.28 -10.34
N ILE A 42 -8.14 -7.87 -10.25
CA ILE A 42 -6.88 -7.13 -10.22
C ILE A 42 -6.69 -6.38 -11.55
N ASP A 43 -6.84 -7.05 -12.70
CA ASP A 43 -6.66 -6.43 -14.01
C ASP A 43 -7.59 -5.22 -14.20
N VAL A 44 -8.88 -5.36 -13.87
CA VAL A 44 -9.84 -4.24 -13.93
C VAL A 44 -9.41 -3.07 -13.04
N SER A 45 -8.95 -3.35 -11.82
CA SER A 45 -8.50 -2.32 -10.88
C SER A 45 -7.21 -1.63 -11.36
N VAL A 46 -6.32 -2.38 -11.99
CA VAL A 46 -5.08 -1.92 -12.60
C VAL A 46 -5.36 -0.98 -13.77
N ASP A 47 -6.27 -1.35 -14.68
CA ASP A 47 -6.67 -0.51 -15.81
C ASP A 47 -7.23 0.83 -15.33
N VAL A 48 -8.14 0.81 -14.35
CA VAL A 48 -8.70 2.03 -13.75
C VAL A 48 -7.61 2.90 -13.12
N ALA A 49 -6.65 2.29 -12.42
CA ALA A 49 -5.55 3.04 -11.81
C ALA A 49 -4.60 3.64 -12.86
N LEU A 50 -4.32 2.93 -13.94
CA LEU A 50 -3.51 3.46 -15.06
C LEU A 50 -4.19 4.63 -15.77
N ASP A 51 -5.50 4.56 -15.99
CA ASP A 51 -6.23 5.66 -16.62
C ASP A 51 -6.24 6.90 -15.71
N ARG A 52 -6.42 6.71 -14.40
CA ARG A 52 -6.29 7.80 -13.42
C ARG A 52 -4.87 8.35 -13.38
N PHE A 53 -3.86 7.50 -13.43
CA PHE A 53 -2.45 7.94 -13.46
C PHE A 53 -2.17 8.85 -14.66
N LYS A 54 -2.64 8.49 -15.86
CA LYS A 54 -2.49 9.30 -17.07
C LYS A 54 -3.18 10.65 -16.96
N ASN A 55 -4.34 10.70 -16.28
CA ASN A 55 -5.14 11.92 -16.15
C ASN A 55 -4.67 12.82 -15.02
N ASP A 56 -4.30 12.23 -13.87
CA ASP A 56 -4.05 12.96 -12.63
C ASP A 56 -2.56 13.35 -12.47
N VAL A 57 -1.64 12.61 -13.12
CA VAL A 57 -0.19 12.78 -12.95
C VAL A 57 0.43 13.40 -14.20
N LYS A 58 0.98 14.61 -14.03
CA LYS A 58 1.67 15.31 -15.12
C LYS A 58 2.89 14.49 -15.58
N GLY A 59 3.03 14.29 -16.89
CA GLY A 59 4.15 13.52 -17.47
C GLY A 59 3.97 12.00 -17.44
N ALA A 60 2.86 11.48 -16.88
CA ALA A 60 2.59 10.04 -16.80
C ALA A 60 2.76 9.31 -18.14
N SER A 61 2.23 9.90 -19.21
CA SER A 61 2.30 9.30 -20.55
C SER A 61 3.73 9.16 -21.07
N GLU A 62 4.62 10.10 -20.74
CA GLU A 62 6.02 10.05 -21.12
C GLU A 62 6.77 8.94 -20.40
N PHE A 63 6.55 8.79 -19.08
CA PHE A 63 7.10 7.68 -18.31
C PHE A 63 6.60 6.33 -18.84
N LEU A 64 5.31 6.21 -19.10
CA LEU A 64 4.71 4.96 -19.61
C LEU A 64 5.24 4.61 -21.01
N ALA A 65 5.48 5.58 -21.86
CA ALA A 65 6.00 5.36 -23.21
C ALA A 65 7.44 4.82 -23.22
N ASN A 66 8.25 5.19 -22.22
CA ASN A 66 9.65 4.76 -22.08
C ASN A 66 9.83 3.52 -21.19
N ALA A 67 8.76 3.06 -20.56
CA ALA A 67 8.80 1.97 -19.58
C ALA A 67 9.16 0.62 -20.21
N LYS A 68 10.06 -0.13 -19.58
CA LYS A 68 10.32 -1.55 -19.88
C LYS A 68 9.29 -2.45 -19.18
N GLY A 69 8.78 -2.01 -18.02
CA GLY A 69 7.70 -2.64 -17.28
C GLY A 69 7.07 -1.66 -16.30
N VAL A 70 5.81 -1.89 -15.98
CA VAL A 70 5.01 -1.06 -15.06
C VAL A 70 4.32 -1.94 -14.05
N LEU A 71 4.71 -1.84 -12.78
CA LEU A 71 4.00 -2.47 -11.68
C LEU A 71 2.95 -1.50 -11.15
N VAL A 72 1.70 -1.91 -11.16
CA VAL A 72 0.56 -1.13 -10.67
C VAL A 72 -0.08 -1.84 -9.50
N ILE A 73 -0.10 -1.19 -8.33
CA ILE A 73 -0.79 -1.69 -7.13
C ILE A 73 -1.89 -0.68 -6.79
N PRO A 74 -3.12 -0.91 -7.25
CA PRO A 74 -4.26 -0.04 -6.97
C PRO A 74 -4.78 -0.22 -5.54
N ASN A 75 -5.42 0.82 -5.01
CA ASN A 75 -6.17 0.78 -3.76
C ASN A 75 -5.40 0.16 -2.57
N VAL A 76 -4.11 0.45 -2.47
CA VAL A 76 -3.30 0.01 -1.31
C VAL A 76 -3.90 0.60 -0.04
N ILE A 77 -4.28 -0.25 0.89
CA ILE A 77 -4.88 0.13 2.17
C ILE A 77 -3.79 0.13 3.24
N ARG A 78 -3.72 1.21 3.99
CA ARG A 78 -2.90 1.35 5.18
C ARG A 78 -3.80 1.57 6.38
N VAL A 79 -3.59 0.76 7.42
CA VAL A 79 -4.29 0.88 8.72
C VAL A 79 -3.25 1.02 9.81
N GLY A 80 -3.46 1.93 10.75
CA GLY A 80 -2.53 2.12 11.85
C GLY A 80 -3.21 2.60 13.13
N PHE A 81 -2.71 2.07 14.26
CA PHE A 81 -3.01 2.49 15.62
C PHE A 81 -1.75 2.26 16.48
N GLY A 82 -0.84 3.25 16.49
CA GLY A 82 0.49 3.07 17.10
C GLY A 82 1.41 2.14 16.32
N LEU A 83 0.91 1.01 15.88
CA LEU A 83 1.48 0.10 14.88
C LEU A 83 0.59 0.14 13.65
N GLY A 84 1.17 0.02 12.47
CA GLY A 84 0.42 0.05 11.22
C GLY A 84 0.90 -1.01 10.24
N GLY A 85 0.00 -1.40 9.34
CA GLY A 85 0.28 -2.27 8.21
C GLY A 85 -0.29 -1.69 6.93
N GLU A 86 0.35 -2.04 5.82
CA GLU A 86 -0.07 -1.69 4.48
C GLU A 86 -0.17 -2.95 3.64
N TYR A 87 -1.23 -3.04 2.83
CA TYR A 87 -1.47 -4.16 1.92
C TYR A 87 -2.16 -3.69 0.64
N GLY A 88 -1.77 -4.27 -0.48
CA GLY A 88 -2.42 -4.11 -1.77
C GLY A 88 -2.01 -5.22 -2.73
N GLU A 89 -2.86 -5.51 -3.72
CA GLU A 89 -2.58 -6.42 -4.81
C GLU A 89 -2.61 -5.68 -6.14
N GLY A 90 -1.82 -6.14 -7.10
CA GLY A 90 -1.74 -5.52 -8.41
C GLY A 90 -1.03 -6.39 -9.43
N ALA A 91 -0.71 -5.80 -10.58
CA ALA A 91 -0.11 -6.51 -11.70
C ALA A 91 1.10 -5.80 -12.28
N LEU A 92 2.04 -6.60 -12.81
CA LEU A 92 3.16 -6.15 -13.62
C LEU A 92 2.76 -6.24 -15.08
N ILE A 93 2.88 -5.12 -15.79
CA ILE A 93 2.58 -4.97 -17.19
C ILE A 93 3.89 -4.83 -17.96
N VAL A 94 4.08 -5.65 -18.98
CA VAL A 94 5.24 -5.59 -19.91
C VAL A 94 4.70 -5.67 -21.32
N GLY A 95 5.10 -4.73 -22.18
CA GLY A 95 4.60 -4.66 -23.57
C GLY A 95 3.08 -4.52 -23.67
N GLY A 96 2.44 -3.84 -22.71
CA GLY A 96 0.99 -3.61 -22.66
C GLY A 96 0.17 -4.83 -22.22
N LYS A 97 0.79 -5.87 -21.68
CA LYS A 97 0.10 -7.09 -21.19
C LYS A 97 0.48 -7.39 -19.76
N THR A 98 -0.48 -7.84 -18.94
CA THR A 98 -0.21 -8.41 -17.63
C THR A 98 0.64 -9.67 -17.77
N VAL A 99 1.80 -9.69 -17.12
CA VAL A 99 2.72 -10.84 -17.13
C VAL A 99 2.79 -11.55 -15.78
N ASP A 100 2.62 -10.83 -14.69
CA ASP A 100 2.71 -11.37 -13.32
C ASP A 100 1.82 -10.55 -12.39
N TYR A 101 1.38 -11.15 -11.27
CA TYR A 101 0.66 -10.50 -10.19
C TYR A 101 1.54 -10.37 -8.96
N TYR A 102 1.36 -9.30 -8.20
CA TYR A 102 2.14 -9.01 -7.00
C TYR A 102 1.26 -8.47 -5.89
N ASN A 103 1.67 -8.73 -4.65
CA ASN A 103 1.19 -7.94 -3.51
C ASN A 103 2.28 -7.00 -3.01
N THR A 104 1.86 -5.95 -2.30
CA THR A 104 2.75 -5.14 -1.46
C THR A 104 2.36 -5.30 -0.01
N VAL A 105 3.38 -5.40 0.85
CA VAL A 105 3.24 -5.39 2.31
C VAL A 105 4.28 -4.44 2.89
N ALA A 106 3.85 -3.54 3.78
CA ALA A 106 4.75 -2.72 4.56
C ALA A 106 4.27 -2.63 6.01
N GLY A 107 5.22 -2.61 6.95
CA GLY A 107 4.96 -2.30 8.36
C GLY A 107 5.30 -0.85 8.65
N SER A 108 4.58 -0.22 9.55
CA SER A 108 4.90 1.13 10.03
C SER A 108 4.72 1.24 11.54
N PHE A 109 5.61 2.03 12.16
CA PHE A 109 5.55 2.39 13.57
C PHE A 109 5.29 3.90 13.65
N GLY A 110 4.40 4.34 14.52
CA GLY A 110 4.14 5.76 14.74
C GLY A 110 2.74 6.02 15.32
N PHE A 111 2.57 7.22 15.89
CA PHE A 111 1.29 7.67 16.47
C PHE A 111 0.27 8.05 15.38
N GLN A 112 0.10 7.21 14.37
CA GLN A 112 -0.88 7.43 13.33
C GLN A 112 -2.11 6.55 13.60
N ILE A 113 -3.24 7.21 13.80
CA ILE A 113 -4.54 6.53 13.96
C ILE A 113 -5.35 6.81 12.71
N GLY A 114 -5.73 5.77 11.99
CA GLY A 114 -6.61 5.93 10.84
C GLY A 114 -6.46 4.87 9.77
N VAL A 115 -7.23 5.09 8.71
CA VAL A 115 -7.20 4.30 7.48
C VAL A 115 -6.86 5.25 6.33
N GLN A 116 -5.96 4.81 5.46
CA GLN A 116 -5.57 5.52 4.25
C GLN A 116 -5.65 4.56 3.07
N SER A 117 -6.05 5.08 1.90
CA SER A 117 -5.94 4.38 0.63
C SER A 117 -5.11 5.22 -0.35
N LYS A 118 -4.28 4.55 -1.15
CA LYS A 118 -3.43 5.16 -2.18
C LYS A 118 -3.24 4.20 -3.35
N ASN A 119 -2.79 4.72 -4.50
CA ASN A 119 -2.31 3.90 -5.59
C ASN A 119 -0.79 4.02 -5.67
N ILE A 120 -0.12 2.92 -5.99
CA ILE A 120 1.32 2.85 -6.21
C ILE A 120 1.56 2.41 -7.65
N ILE A 121 2.40 3.16 -8.36
CA ILE A 121 2.95 2.76 -9.65
C ILE A 121 4.46 2.77 -9.56
N ILE A 122 5.10 1.67 -9.94
CA ILE A 122 6.56 1.56 -10.09
C ILE A 122 6.85 1.31 -11.55
N ILE A 123 7.63 2.20 -12.16
CA ILE A 123 8.02 2.16 -13.56
C ILE A 123 9.48 1.76 -13.66
N PHE A 124 9.74 0.66 -14.33
CA PHE A 124 11.09 0.19 -14.65
C PHE A 124 11.53 0.80 -15.96
N MET A 125 12.49 1.73 -15.91
CA MET A 125 13.02 2.43 -17.08
C MET A 125 14.11 1.60 -17.78
N GLU A 126 14.76 0.69 -17.03
CA GLU A 126 15.81 -0.19 -17.53
C GLU A 126 15.40 -1.66 -17.46
N GLU A 127 15.77 -2.43 -18.51
CA GLU A 127 15.51 -3.86 -18.59
C GLU A 127 16.20 -4.64 -17.47
N THR A 128 17.42 -4.23 -17.10
CA THR A 128 18.18 -4.84 -16.00
C THR A 128 17.49 -4.69 -14.65
N ALA A 129 16.84 -3.56 -14.39
CA ALA A 129 16.08 -3.31 -13.18
C ALA A 129 14.80 -4.17 -13.14
N LEU A 130 14.09 -4.26 -14.26
CA LEU A 130 12.91 -5.10 -14.42
C LEU A 130 13.24 -6.58 -14.21
N THR A 131 14.31 -7.07 -14.81
CA THR A 131 14.76 -8.47 -14.67
C THR A 131 15.09 -8.80 -13.22
N LYS A 132 15.90 -7.97 -12.55
CA LYS A 132 16.22 -8.15 -11.11
C LYS A 132 14.97 -8.17 -10.24
N PHE A 133 13.99 -7.31 -10.52
CA PHE A 133 12.72 -7.31 -9.80
C PHE A 133 11.97 -8.64 -9.98
N ARG A 134 11.82 -9.11 -11.22
CA ARG A 134 11.07 -10.34 -11.56
C ARG A 134 11.70 -11.61 -11.03
N ASP A 135 13.03 -11.65 -10.95
CA ASP A 135 13.81 -12.82 -10.50
C ASP A 135 13.87 -12.90 -8.97
N SER A 136 13.48 -11.83 -8.25
CA SER A 136 13.49 -11.83 -6.80
C SER A 136 12.29 -12.60 -6.22
N LEU A 137 12.51 -13.37 -5.14
CA LEU A 137 11.45 -14.02 -4.37
C LEU A 137 10.64 -13.03 -3.50
N GLY A 138 11.07 -11.78 -3.45
CA GLY A 138 10.42 -10.71 -2.70
C GLY A 138 11.32 -9.48 -2.69
N TRP A 139 10.98 -8.52 -3.54
CA TRP A 139 11.74 -7.30 -3.75
C TRP A 139 11.34 -6.21 -2.74
N ARG A 140 12.32 -5.52 -2.13
CA ARG A 140 12.11 -4.43 -1.18
C ARG A 140 12.61 -3.11 -1.75
N ALA A 141 11.72 -2.12 -1.80
CA ALA A 141 12.07 -0.76 -2.18
C ALA A 141 13.06 -0.15 -1.15
N GLY A 142 14.10 0.49 -1.66
CA GLY A 142 15.17 1.08 -0.87
C GLY A 142 16.26 0.10 -0.42
N VAL A 143 16.06 -1.22 -0.57
CA VAL A 143 17.03 -2.27 -0.19
C VAL A 143 17.54 -3.01 -1.43
N ASP A 144 16.63 -3.59 -2.21
CA ASP A 144 16.96 -4.39 -3.39
C ASP A 144 17.08 -3.52 -4.67
N GLY A 145 16.58 -2.29 -4.59
CA GLY A 145 16.71 -1.27 -5.62
C GLY A 145 16.28 0.10 -5.13
N SER A 146 17.01 1.14 -5.55
CA SER A 146 16.64 2.53 -5.31
C SER A 146 15.46 2.91 -6.20
N VAL A 147 14.43 3.52 -5.62
CA VAL A 147 13.26 4.04 -6.33
C VAL A 147 13.25 5.57 -6.19
N ALA A 148 13.34 6.27 -7.32
CA ALA A 148 13.09 7.70 -7.34
C ALA A 148 11.60 7.95 -7.14
N LEU A 149 11.19 8.37 -5.95
CA LEU A 149 9.79 8.61 -5.63
C LEU A 149 9.38 10.02 -6.08
N ILE A 150 8.35 10.09 -6.92
CA ILE A 150 7.74 11.35 -7.34
C ILE A 150 6.43 11.54 -6.57
N ASP A 151 6.41 12.52 -5.67
CA ASP A 151 5.22 12.91 -4.90
C ASP A 151 4.48 14.03 -5.64
N GLN A 152 3.25 13.76 -6.05
CA GLN A 152 2.38 14.73 -6.70
C GLN A 152 1.72 15.73 -5.72
N GLY A 153 1.83 15.50 -4.42
CA GLY A 153 1.27 16.40 -3.38
C GLY A 153 2.12 17.64 -3.10
N ALA A 154 3.40 17.61 -3.43
CA ALA A 154 4.35 18.70 -3.11
C ALA A 154 4.61 19.69 -4.25
N GLY A 155 3.80 19.67 -5.33
CA GLY A 155 4.01 20.57 -6.48
C GLY A 155 5.27 20.28 -7.27
N SER A 156 5.88 19.11 -7.09
CA SER A 156 7.05 18.69 -7.85
C SER A 156 6.67 18.52 -9.32
N SER A 157 7.25 19.36 -10.16
CA SER A 157 7.25 19.16 -11.60
C SER A 157 7.95 17.85 -11.90
N VAL A 158 7.38 17.08 -12.83
CA VAL A 158 8.12 15.98 -13.46
C VAL A 158 9.34 16.62 -14.12
N ASP A 159 10.51 16.45 -13.50
CA ASP A 159 11.76 16.92 -14.06
C ASP A 159 12.29 15.83 -15.00
N THR A 160 12.85 16.25 -16.13
CA THR A 160 13.43 15.35 -17.12
C THR A 160 14.54 14.48 -16.52
N ASP A 161 15.17 14.91 -15.44
CA ASP A 161 16.16 14.16 -14.68
C ASP A 161 15.59 12.88 -14.07
N ASN A 162 14.29 12.84 -13.77
CA ASN A 162 13.63 11.66 -13.20
C ASN A 162 13.51 10.50 -14.22
N LEU A 163 13.56 10.78 -15.53
CA LEU A 163 13.57 9.75 -16.58
C LEU A 163 14.88 8.95 -16.63
N GLN A 164 15.95 9.47 -16.03
CA GLN A 164 17.27 8.81 -16.00
C GLN A 164 17.40 7.78 -14.88
N HIS A 165 16.47 7.76 -13.93
CA HIS A 165 16.49 6.76 -12.86
C HIS A 165 16.05 5.39 -13.37
N PRO A 166 16.75 4.30 -13.02
CA PRO A 166 16.40 2.93 -13.44
C PRO A 166 15.01 2.49 -13.01
N ILE A 167 14.55 3.02 -11.85
CA ILE A 167 13.24 2.73 -11.27
C ILE A 167 12.64 4.03 -10.73
N VAL A 168 11.43 4.35 -11.18
CA VAL A 168 10.66 5.51 -10.73
C VAL A 168 9.36 5.07 -10.08
N GLY A 169 9.03 5.66 -8.94
CA GLY A 169 7.81 5.35 -8.18
C GLY A 169 6.88 6.55 -8.10
N PHE A 170 5.59 6.29 -8.20
CA PHE A 170 4.53 7.28 -8.02
C PHE A 170 3.54 6.81 -6.96
N ILE A 171 3.16 7.73 -6.07
CA ILE A 171 2.06 7.55 -5.14
C ILE A 171 1.04 8.64 -5.42
N PHE A 172 -0.21 8.25 -5.69
CA PHE A 172 -1.27 9.19 -6.07
C PHE A 172 -2.65 8.71 -5.63
N GLY A 173 -3.64 9.60 -5.75
CA GLY A 173 -5.03 9.29 -5.40
C GLY A 173 -5.24 9.01 -3.91
N LEU A 174 -4.50 9.71 -3.06
CA LEU A 174 -4.56 9.60 -1.60
C LEU A 174 -5.96 9.91 -1.07
N LYS A 175 -6.47 9.01 -0.20
CA LYS A 175 -7.70 9.21 0.56
C LYS A 175 -7.43 8.84 2.01
N GLY A 176 -7.86 9.69 2.96
CA GLY A 176 -7.66 9.48 4.40
C GLY A 176 -6.83 10.59 5.05
N LEU A 177 -6.60 10.45 6.36
CA LEU A 177 -5.99 11.50 7.20
C LEU A 177 -4.48 11.35 7.41
N MET A 178 -3.85 10.31 6.87
CA MET A 178 -2.40 10.09 7.01
C MET A 178 -1.63 10.75 5.87
N VAL A 179 -0.49 11.37 6.17
CA VAL A 179 0.29 12.19 5.21
C VAL A 179 1.68 11.62 4.91
N ASN A 180 2.01 10.42 5.37
CA ASN A 180 3.34 9.87 5.15
C ASN A 180 3.39 9.05 3.85
N LEU A 181 4.15 9.55 2.86
CA LEU A 181 4.34 8.95 1.54
C LEU A 181 5.76 8.39 1.45
N SER A 182 5.90 7.09 1.66
CA SER A 182 7.16 6.39 1.44
C SER A 182 6.87 5.02 0.83
N LEU A 183 7.77 4.59 -0.04
CA LEU A 183 7.85 3.20 -0.53
C LEU A 183 8.95 2.42 0.20
N GLU A 184 9.80 3.10 0.98
CA GLU A 184 10.88 2.44 1.71
C GLU A 184 10.35 1.38 2.66
N GLY A 185 10.97 0.19 2.61
CA GLY A 185 10.57 -0.97 3.40
C GLY A 185 9.34 -1.71 2.86
N SER A 186 8.68 -1.22 1.80
CA SER A 186 7.62 -1.97 1.13
C SER A 186 8.21 -3.19 0.43
N LYS A 187 7.65 -4.36 0.74
CA LYS A 187 8.03 -5.63 0.10
C LYS A 187 6.99 -6.00 -0.94
N PHE A 188 7.45 -6.27 -2.14
CA PHE A 188 6.64 -6.74 -3.26
C PHE A 188 6.90 -8.22 -3.49
N THR A 189 5.86 -9.04 -3.45
CA THR A 189 5.96 -10.50 -3.58
C THR A 189 5.05 -10.98 -4.70
N LYS A 190 5.58 -11.86 -5.56
CA LYS A 190 4.83 -12.45 -6.67
C LYS A 190 3.70 -13.34 -6.14
N LEU A 191 2.53 -13.22 -6.75
CA LEU A 191 1.33 -14.02 -6.47
C LEU A 191 1.11 -15.05 -7.57
N ILE A 192 0.62 -16.22 -7.18
CA ILE A 192 0.12 -17.23 -8.11
C ILE A 192 -1.39 -16.96 -8.26
N LYS A 193 -1.82 -16.58 -9.47
CA LYS A 193 -3.22 -16.24 -9.81
C LYS A 193 -3.71 -17.07 -10.98
#